data_3c38142741bdfefc3db6f1691153c9b9
#
_entry.id   3c38142741bdfefc3db6f1691153c9b9
#
_cell.length_a   1.000
_cell.length_b   1.000
_cell.length_c   1.000
_cell.angle_alpha   90.00
_cell.angle_beta   90.00
_cell.angle_gamma   90.00
#
_symmetry.space_group_name_H-M   'P 1'
#
loop_
_entity.id
_entity.type
_entity.pdbx_description
1 polymer ?
#
loop_
_entity_poly.entity_id
_entity_poly.type
_entity_poly.pdbx_seq_one_letter_code
_entity_poly.pdbx_strand_id
1 'polypeptide(L)'
;MLIAVTSIKSGGCTTFAAALAAVWPSEPGLLVEADAAGGDLGGWHGVPDTPGLATLANACRSSGPVDLAAHVTRLPCGIDVVVAAAGRPQASAAVGLLADTEPARWAKERPTILDVGRLEPSSPALPLLEATDVVLVVTRGDVLSLKRVFDAELPTDRAQLVLVGEPAYRPEEIAATVGLPVAVQLQWDRHSAEVIAGTRRARRAWKRVGMPATARTLALTLAKTPEPQGRDRR
;
A
#
# COMPACT_ATOMS: atom_id res chain seq x y z
N MET A 1 9.51 1.69 9.16
CA MET A 1 8.76 2.60 8.26
C MET A 1 7.45 1.96 7.86
N LEU A 2 6.36 2.69 7.99
CA LEU A 2 5.01 2.28 7.62
C LEU A 2 4.49 3.18 6.50
N ILE A 3 4.10 2.60 5.37
CA ILE A 3 3.69 3.33 4.16
C ILE A 3 2.28 2.89 3.78
N ALA A 4 1.36 3.83 3.62
CA ALA A 4 0.08 3.54 3.01
C ALA A 4 0.13 3.79 1.51
N VAL A 5 -0.48 2.88 0.75
CA VAL A 5 -0.75 3.05 -0.68
C VAL A 5 -2.26 3.05 -0.84
N THR A 6 -2.79 4.09 -1.46
CA THR A 6 -4.23 4.25 -1.66
C THR A 6 -4.55 4.85 -3.02
N SER A 7 -5.82 4.85 -3.39
CA SER A 7 -6.32 5.57 -4.56
C SER A 7 -7.73 6.08 -4.29
N ILE A 8 -8.12 7.18 -4.93
CA ILE A 8 -9.50 7.68 -4.82
C ILE A 8 -10.41 7.00 -5.87
N LYS A 9 -9.82 6.52 -6.94
CA LYS A 9 -10.48 5.71 -7.97
C LYS A 9 -9.51 4.63 -8.44
N SER A 10 -10.01 3.46 -8.84
CA SER A 10 -9.19 2.34 -9.31
C SER A 10 -8.07 2.81 -10.24
N GLY A 11 -6.83 2.65 -9.82
CA GLY A 11 -5.63 3.12 -10.50
C GLY A 11 -4.46 2.15 -10.43
N GLY A 12 -4.68 0.91 -9.94
CA GLY A 12 -3.62 -0.08 -9.76
C GLY A 12 -2.94 0.01 -8.38
N CYS A 13 -3.66 0.45 -7.35
CA CYS A 13 -3.20 0.57 -5.98
C CYS A 13 -2.54 -0.72 -5.48
N THR A 14 -3.28 -1.81 -5.42
CA THR A 14 -2.81 -3.14 -5.00
C THR A 14 -1.59 -3.60 -5.79
N THR A 15 -1.61 -3.40 -7.11
CA THR A 15 -0.48 -3.76 -7.98
C THR A 15 0.78 -2.97 -7.64
N PHE A 16 0.64 -1.66 -7.41
CA PHE A 16 1.78 -0.82 -7.04
C PHE A 16 2.27 -1.10 -5.62
N ALA A 17 1.37 -1.27 -4.64
CA ALA A 17 1.71 -1.64 -3.27
C ALA A 17 2.51 -2.96 -3.24
N ALA A 18 2.05 -3.97 -3.98
CA ALA A 18 2.72 -5.26 -4.12
C ALA A 18 4.11 -5.13 -4.78
N ALA A 19 4.22 -4.31 -5.84
CA ALA A 19 5.51 -4.03 -6.47
C ALA A 19 6.48 -3.35 -5.51
N LEU A 20 6.03 -2.35 -4.76
CA LEU A 20 6.84 -1.61 -3.78
C LEU A 20 7.36 -2.53 -2.67
N ALA A 21 6.49 -3.39 -2.11
CA ALA A 21 6.88 -4.39 -1.11
C ALA A 21 7.93 -5.37 -1.66
N ALA A 22 7.75 -5.83 -2.91
CA ALA A 22 8.64 -6.79 -3.55
C ALA A 22 10.08 -6.28 -3.74
N VAL A 23 10.27 -4.96 -3.84
CA VAL A 23 11.54 -4.34 -4.24
C VAL A 23 12.17 -3.45 -3.17
N TRP A 24 11.66 -3.45 -1.93
CA TRP A 24 12.22 -2.65 -0.87
C TRP A 24 13.73 -2.92 -0.69
N PRO A 25 14.58 -1.87 -0.52
CA PRO A 25 16.02 -2.01 -0.74
C PRO A 25 16.78 -2.82 0.30
N SER A 26 16.45 -2.71 1.58
CA SER A 26 17.19 -3.36 2.68
C SER A 26 16.80 -4.83 2.82
N GLU A 27 15.51 -5.09 2.78
CA GLU A 27 14.89 -6.40 2.87
C GLU A 27 13.53 -6.36 2.19
N PRO A 28 12.97 -7.47 1.72
CA PRO A 28 11.61 -7.45 1.16
C PRO A 28 10.61 -6.88 2.16
N GLY A 29 9.86 -5.87 1.72
CA GLY A 29 8.81 -5.27 2.54
C GLY A 29 7.69 -6.28 2.83
N LEU A 30 6.94 -6.05 3.90
CA LEU A 30 5.69 -6.74 4.15
C LEU A 30 4.55 -5.98 3.48
N LEU A 31 3.74 -6.67 2.70
CA LEU A 31 2.47 -6.14 2.21
C LEU A 31 1.36 -6.53 3.18
N VAL A 32 0.51 -5.58 3.55
CA VAL A 32 -0.71 -5.85 4.32
C VAL A 32 -1.90 -5.37 3.51
N GLU A 33 -2.78 -6.29 3.11
CA GLU A 33 -4.04 -5.91 2.49
C GLU A 33 -4.95 -5.27 3.54
N ALA A 34 -5.09 -3.96 3.48
CA ALA A 34 -5.95 -3.16 4.36
C ALA A 34 -7.08 -2.48 3.57
N ASP A 35 -7.48 -3.08 2.44
CA ASP A 35 -8.63 -2.62 1.66
C ASP A 35 -9.93 -3.06 2.33
N ALA A 36 -10.71 -2.08 2.79
CA ALA A 36 -12.01 -2.34 3.41
C ALA A 36 -13.07 -2.88 2.42
N ALA A 37 -12.83 -2.80 1.12
CA ALA A 37 -13.71 -3.39 0.11
C ALA A 37 -13.50 -4.90 -0.07
N GLY A 38 -12.38 -5.44 0.39
CA GLY A 38 -12.00 -6.85 0.30
C GLY A 38 -10.61 -7.03 -0.30
N GLY A 39 -9.91 -8.10 0.09
CA GLY A 39 -8.60 -8.46 -0.45
C GLY A 39 -8.70 -9.17 -1.79
N ASP A 40 -7.78 -8.87 -2.68
CA ASP A 40 -7.69 -9.46 -4.01
C ASP A 40 -6.63 -10.58 -4.10
N LEU A 41 -5.52 -10.44 -3.35
CA LEU A 41 -4.34 -11.28 -3.50
C LEU A 41 -4.59 -12.74 -3.14
N GLY A 42 -5.43 -12.99 -2.14
CA GLY A 42 -5.85 -14.34 -1.79
C GLY A 42 -6.52 -15.07 -2.96
N GLY A 43 -7.48 -14.41 -3.60
CA GLY A 43 -8.20 -14.92 -4.77
C GLY A 43 -7.31 -15.06 -6.00
N TRP A 44 -6.45 -14.07 -6.28
CA TRP A 44 -5.56 -14.10 -7.44
C TRP A 44 -4.54 -15.24 -7.39
N HIS A 45 -4.08 -15.60 -6.20
CA HIS A 45 -3.04 -16.62 -6.03
C HIS A 45 -3.54 -17.96 -5.49
N GLY A 46 -4.84 -18.08 -5.21
CA GLY A 46 -5.42 -19.28 -4.63
C GLY A 46 -4.85 -19.62 -3.24
N VAL A 47 -4.49 -18.58 -2.46
CA VAL A 47 -3.99 -18.78 -1.09
C VAL A 47 -5.12 -18.44 -0.08
N PRO A 48 -5.14 -19.12 1.10
CA PRO A 48 -6.17 -18.87 2.10
C PRO A 48 -6.00 -17.48 2.72
N ASP A 49 -7.10 -16.90 3.18
CA ASP A 49 -7.14 -15.65 3.93
C ASP A 49 -6.96 -15.84 5.45
N THR A 50 -6.76 -17.08 5.88
CA THR A 50 -6.52 -17.49 7.27
C THR A 50 -5.34 -18.47 7.33
N PRO A 51 -4.27 -18.16 8.08
CA PRO A 51 -4.02 -16.92 8.82
C PRO A 51 -3.84 -15.70 7.88
N GLY A 52 -4.24 -14.50 8.35
CA GLY A 52 -4.20 -13.28 7.54
C GLY A 52 -4.63 -12.06 8.35
N LEU A 53 -5.23 -11.06 7.70
CA LEU A 53 -5.57 -9.77 8.31
C LEU A 53 -6.49 -9.91 9.54
N ALA A 54 -7.52 -10.74 9.44
CA ALA A 54 -8.48 -10.93 10.55
C ALA A 54 -7.80 -11.53 11.80
N THR A 55 -6.91 -12.50 11.60
CA THR A 55 -6.16 -13.11 12.71
C THR A 55 -5.11 -12.17 13.28
N LEU A 56 -4.43 -11.36 12.43
CA LEU A 56 -3.52 -10.31 12.87
C LEU A 56 -4.26 -9.25 13.72
N ALA A 57 -5.37 -8.71 13.22
CA ALA A 57 -6.16 -7.71 13.91
C ALA A 57 -6.63 -8.20 15.29
N ASN A 58 -7.07 -9.47 15.38
CA ASN A 58 -7.43 -10.08 16.65
C ASN A 58 -6.22 -10.24 17.59
N ALA A 59 -5.05 -10.67 17.10
CA ALA A 59 -3.83 -10.78 17.90
C ALA A 59 -3.41 -9.41 18.47
N CYS A 60 -3.56 -8.33 17.68
CA CYS A 60 -3.26 -6.97 18.10
C CYS A 60 -4.16 -6.45 19.24
N ARG A 61 -5.32 -7.02 19.46
CA ARG A 61 -6.21 -6.65 20.60
C ARG A 61 -5.71 -7.17 21.94
N SER A 62 -4.93 -8.24 21.93
CA SER A 62 -4.37 -8.81 23.17
C SER A 62 -3.20 -7.96 23.64
N SER A 63 -2.96 -7.90 24.96
CA SER A 63 -1.87 -7.12 25.56
C SER A 63 -0.47 -7.72 25.34
N GLY A 64 -0.38 -8.96 24.85
CA GLY A 64 0.87 -9.67 24.59
C GLY A 64 1.62 -9.22 23.32
N PRO A 65 2.83 -9.73 23.10
CA PRO A 65 3.55 -9.53 21.86
C PRO A 65 2.80 -10.17 20.68
N VAL A 66 2.86 -9.52 19.51
CA VAL A 66 2.25 -10.02 18.28
C VAL A 66 3.33 -10.74 17.46
N ASP A 67 3.14 -12.01 17.21
CA ASP A 67 3.95 -12.76 16.24
C ASP A 67 3.44 -12.47 14.83
N LEU A 68 4.00 -11.43 14.20
CA LEU A 68 3.62 -11.04 12.86
C LEU A 68 3.83 -12.17 11.83
N ALA A 69 4.86 -12.97 11.99
CA ALA A 69 5.22 -14.04 11.05
C ALA A 69 4.11 -15.13 10.96
N ALA A 70 3.37 -15.35 12.05
CA ALA A 70 2.26 -16.30 12.08
C ALA A 70 1.06 -15.90 11.19
N HIS A 71 1.02 -14.65 10.71
CA HIS A 71 -0.05 -14.10 9.88
C HIS A 71 0.37 -13.85 8.43
N VAL A 72 1.63 -14.12 8.08
CA VAL A 72 2.21 -13.84 6.76
C VAL A 72 2.13 -15.06 5.87
N THR A 73 1.67 -14.84 4.64
CA THR A 73 1.71 -15.82 3.55
C THR A 73 2.68 -15.34 2.48
N ARG A 74 3.50 -16.25 1.92
CA ARG A 74 4.37 -15.93 0.80
C ARG A 74 3.70 -16.28 -0.52
N LEU A 75 3.46 -15.27 -1.36
CA LEU A 75 2.89 -15.47 -2.70
C LEU A 75 3.87 -16.16 -3.66
N PRO A 76 3.38 -16.86 -4.69
CA PRO A 76 4.23 -17.50 -5.71
C PRO A 76 5.18 -16.53 -6.44
N CYS A 77 4.83 -15.26 -6.56
CA CYS A 77 5.70 -14.21 -7.11
C CYS A 77 6.79 -13.72 -6.14
N GLY A 78 6.85 -14.28 -4.91
CA GLY A 78 7.88 -14.00 -3.91
C GLY A 78 7.64 -12.73 -3.11
N ILE A 79 6.37 -12.36 -2.87
CA ILE A 79 5.94 -11.27 -1.99
C ILE A 79 5.40 -11.88 -0.70
N ASP A 80 5.82 -11.33 0.45
CA ASP A 80 5.26 -11.66 1.75
C ASP A 80 4.05 -10.76 2.00
N VAL A 81 2.91 -11.37 2.33
CA VAL A 81 1.65 -10.64 2.49
C VAL A 81 0.84 -11.13 3.69
N VAL A 82 0.20 -10.21 4.37
CA VAL A 82 -0.94 -10.47 5.26
C VAL A 82 -2.20 -10.31 4.42
N VAL A 83 -2.82 -11.41 4.06
CA VAL A 83 -3.97 -11.47 3.14
C VAL A 83 -5.25 -11.07 3.86
N ALA A 84 -6.09 -10.24 3.24
CA ALA A 84 -7.43 -9.95 3.72
C ALA A 84 -8.48 -10.90 3.11
N ALA A 85 -9.60 -11.06 3.79
CA ALA A 85 -10.75 -11.75 3.23
C ALA A 85 -11.28 -11.02 1.99
N ALA A 86 -11.72 -11.77 0.98
CA ALA A 86 -12.30 -11.19 -0.24
C ALA A 86 -13.66 -10.50 0.03
N GLY A 87 -14.37 -10.92 1.06
CA GLY A 87 -15.67 -10.36 1.42
C GLY A 87 -15.56 -9.02 2.15
N ARG A 88 -16.24 -7.98 1.64
CA ARG A 88 -16.25 -6.62 2.22
C ARG A 88 -16.58 -6.60 3.73
N PRO A 89 -17.61 -7.30 4.26
CA PRO A 89 -17.92 -7.24 5.67
C PRO A 89 -16.77 -7.70 6.57
N GLN A 90 -16.11 -8.80 6.21
CA GLN A 90 -15.00 -9.38 6.95
C GLN A 90 -13.75 -8.50 6.85
N ALA A 91 -13.42 -8.05 5.64
CA ALA A 91 -12.27 -7.16 5.40
C ALA A 91 -12.45 -5.83 6.14
N SER A 92 -13.60 -5.18 6.01
CA SER A 92 -13.91 -3.91 6.68
C SER A 92 -13.82 -4.03 8.20
N ALA A 93 -14.36 -5.11 8.78
CA ALA A 93 -14.27 -5.36 10.21
C ALA A 93 -12.82 -5.57 10.67
N ALA A 94 -12.03 -6.34 9.91
CA ALA A 94 -10.61 -6.59 10.24
C ALA A 94 -9.77 -5.32 10.13
N VAL A 95 -10.00 -4.50 9.09
CA VAL A 95 -9.34 -3.19 8.91
C VAL A 95 -9.68 -2.26 10.08
N GLY A 96 -10.95 -2.16 10.46
CA GLY A 96 -11.38 -1.33 11.60
C GLY A 96 -10.71 -1.77 12.91
N LEU A 97 -10.68 -3.07 13.18
CA LEU A 97 -10.00 -3.61 14.37
C LEU A 97 -8.50 -3.32 14.34
N LEU A 98 -7.85 -3.42 13.18
CA LEU A 98 -6.42 -3.10 13.06
C LEU A 98 -6.16 -1.60 13.24
N ALA A 99 -7.05 -0.76 12.73
CA ALA A 99 -6.97 0.69 12.83
C ALA A 99 -7.06 1.21 14.28
N ASP A 100 -7.74 0.47 15.14
CA ASP A 100 -7.84 0.76 16.58
C ASP A 100 -6.56 0.36 17.35
N THR A 101 -5.55 -0.17 16.68
CA THR A 101 -4.31 -0.64 17.33
C THR A 101 -3.12 0.26 17.01
N GLU A 102 -2.13 0.28 17.89
CA GLU A 102 -0.87 0.97 17.61
C GLU A 102 -0.04 0.20 16.56
N PRO A 103 0.31 0.80 15.41
CA PRO A 103 1.12 0.14 14.38
C PRO A 103 2.48 -0.36 14.88
N ALA A 104 3.07 0.30 15.87
CA ALA A 104 4.31 -0.14 16.50
C ALA A 104 4.25 -1.56 17.08
N ARG A 105 3.07 -2.11 17.30
CA ARG A 105 2.88 -3.47 17.81
C ARG A 105 3.07 -4.55 16.73
N TRP A 106 2.82 -4.21 15.46
CA TRP A 106 2.80 -5.18 14.37
C TRP A 106 3.61 -4.76 13.14
N ALA A 107 3.99 -3.48 12.98
CA ALA A 107 4.72 -2.96 11.83
C ALA A 107 6.14 -2.48 12.17
N LYS A 108 6.72 -2.89 13.32
CA LYS A 108 8.00 -2.39 13.80
C LYS A 108 9.21 -3.10 13.19
N GLU A 109 9.09 -4.39 12.91
CA GLU A 109 10.24 -5.25 12.63
C GLU A 109 10.79 -5.08 11.21
N ARG A 110 9.96 -4.69 10.26
CA ARG A 110 10.33 -4.54 8.84
C ARG A 110 9.50 -3.46 8.15
N PRO A 111 9.98 -2.91 7.02
CA PRO A 111 9.19 -1.98 6.21
C PRO A 111 7.85 -2.60 5.84
N THR A 112 6.77 -1.92 6.18
CA THR A 112 5.41 -2.42 5.98
C THR A 112 4.65 -1.50 5.04
N ILE A 113 4.08 -2.06 4.00
CA ILE A 113 3.28 -1.38 2.99
C ILE A 113 1.82 -1.79 3.20
N LEU A 114 0.97 -0.83 3.52
CA LEU A 114 -0.47 -1.01 3.61
C LEU A 114 -1.10 -0.78 2.23
N ASP A 115 -1.71 -1.79 1.67
CA ASP A 115 -2.61 -1.61 0.53
C ASP A 115 -4.00 -1.24 1.05
N VAL A 116 -4.29 0.05 1.09
CA VAL A 116 -5.57 0.57 1.58
C VAL A 116 -6.65 0.51 0.49
N GLY A 117 -6.25 0.17 -0.73
CA GLY A 117 -7.17 0.09 -1.85
C GLY A 117 -7.77 1.44 -2.23
N ARG A 118 -9.07 1.44 -2.52
CA ARG A 118 -9.80 2.68 -2.81
C ARG A 118 -10.31 3.32 -1.52
N LEU A 119 -9.83 4.54 -1.25
CA LEU A 119 -10.25 5.30 -0.09
C LEU A 119 -11.64 5.92 -0.32
N GLU A 120 -12.57 5.59 0.55
CA GLU A 120 -13.90 6.20 0.65
C GLU A 120 -13.96 7.10 1.89
N PRO A 121 -14.78 8.17 1.91
CA PRO A 121 -14.84 9.11 3.05
C PRO A 121 -15.17 8.45 4.40
N SER A 122 -15.88 7.32 4.38
CA SER A 122 -16.23 6.55 5.59
C SER A 122 -15.39 5.29 5.78
N SER A 123 -14.22 5.21 5.13
CA SER A 123 -13.38 4.01 5.22
C SER A 123 -12.85 3.81 6.64
N PRO A 124 -12.97 2.60 7.22
CA PRO A 124 -12.35 2.27 8.49
C PRO A 124 -10.81 2.29 8.45
N ALA A 125 -10.22 2.43 7.25
CA ALA A 125 -8.78 2.54 7.08
C ALA A 125 -8.25 3.97 7.28
N LEU A 126 -9.09 5.00 7.41
CA LEU A 126 -8.65 6.39 7.59
C LEU A 126 -7.67 6.57 8.76
N PRO A 127 -7.89 5.98 9.97
CA PRO A 127 -6.92 6.10 11.05
C PRO A 127 -5.57 5.46 10.74
N LEU A 128 -5.53 4.43 9.88
CA LEU A 128 -4.26 3.84 9.44
C LEU A 128 -3.42 4.83 8.63
N LEU A 129 -4.05 5.68 7.79
CA LEU A 129 -3.32 6.71 7.04
C LEU A 129 -2.67 7.72 7.99
N GLU A 130 -3.39 8.11 9.04
CA GLU A 130 -2.86 9.03 10.05
C GLU A 130 -1.66 8.46 10.82
N ALA A 131 -1.60 7.14 10.96
CA ALA A 131 -0.54 6.43 11.65
C ALA A 131 0.69 6.14 10.77
N THR A 132 0.62 6.36 9.44
CA THR A 132 1.71 6.07 8.50
C THR A 132 2.75 7.19 8.44
N ASP A 133 3.98 6.83 8.05
CA ASP A 133 5.06 7.78 7.80
C ASP A 133 4.87 8.50 6.45
N VAL A 134 4.32 7.80 5.46
CA VAL A 134 4.08 8.29 4.09
C VAL A 134 2.77 7.71 3.56
N VAL A 135 2.00 8.53 2.84
CA VAL A 135 0.81 8.11 2.08
C VAL A 135 1.09 8.32 0.59
N LEU A 136 1.06 7.23 -0.16
CA LEU A 136 1.23 7.23 -1.62
C LEU A 136 -0.13 7.13 -2.30
N VAL A 137 -0.56 8.19 -2.96
CA VAL A 137 -1.86 8.27 -3.63
C VAL A 137 -1.70 7.95 -5.11
N VAL A 138 -2.11 6.74 -5.49
CA VAL A 138 -2.03 6.26 -6.86
C VAL A 138 -3.17 6.86 -7.68
N THR A 139 -2.84 7.61 -8.71
CA THR A 139 -3.82 8.30 -9.56
C THR A 139 -3.34 8.41 -11.00
N ARG A 140 -4.25 8.69 -11.92
CA ARG A 140 -3.90 9.08 -13.30
C ARG A 140 -3.71 10.59 -13.37
N GLY A 141 -2.89 11.04 -14.34
CA GLY A 141 -2.65 12.46 -14.58
C GLY A 141 -3.73 13.16 -15.43
N ASP A 142 -4.95 12.64 -15.50
CA ASP A 142 -6.07 13.31 -16.16
C ASP A 142 -6.85 14.22 -15.20
N VAL A 143 -7.53 15.24 -15.74
CA VAL A 143 -8.24 16.28 -14.98
C VAL A 143 -9.22 15.69 -13.96
N LEU A 144 -10.01 14.68 -14.35
CA LEU A 144 -11.03 14.13 -13.46
C LEU A 144 -10.43 13.34 -12.32
N SER A 145 -9.34 12.61 -12.57
CA SER A 145 -8.61 11.85 -11.55
C SER A 145 -7.94 12.80 -10.55
N LEU A 146 -7.28 13.84 -11.04
CA LEU A 146 -6.63 14.86 -10.21
C LEU A 146 -7.64 15.66 -9.38
N LYS A 147 -8.79 16.03 -9.98
CA LYS A 147 -9.86 16.71 -9.23
C LYS A 147 -10.35 15.87 -8.04
N ARG A 148 -10.53 14.56 -8.23
CA ARG A 148 -10.95 13.68 -7.13
C ARG A 148 -9.92 13.61 -6.00
N VAL A 149 -8.63 13.63 -6.34
CA VAL A 149 -7.58 13.68 -5.32
C VAL A 149 -7.58 15.02 -4.59
N PHE A 150 -7.76 16.13 -5.32
CA PHE A 150 -7.88 17.47 -4.74
C PHE A 150 -9.06 17.59 -3.77
N ASP A 151 -10.21 16.99 -4.11
CA ASP A 151 -11.42 17.00 -3.28
C ASP A 151 -11.37 16.00 -2.10
N ALA A 152 -10.36 15.12 -2.04
CA ALA A 152 -10.28 14.08 -1.02
C ALA A 152 -9.64 14.60 0.27
N GLU A 153 -10.14 14.12 1.40
CA GLU A 153 -9.54 14.36 2.71
C GLU A 153 -8.32 13.44 2.89
N LEU A 154 -7.13 13.99 2.67
CA LEU A 154 -5.86 13.30 2.77
C LEU A 154 -4.94 13.99 3.77
N PRO A 155 -4.06 13.25 4.48
CA PRO A 155 -3.04 13.85 5.36
C PRO A 155 -1.95 14.52 4.51
N THR A 156 -2.15 15.78 4.12
CA THR A 156 -1.34 16.50 3.13
C THR A 156 0.12 16.71 3.54
N ASP A 157 0.42 16.66 4.84
CA ASP A 157 1.79 16.76 5.39
C ASP A 157 2.67 15.55 5.03
N ARG A 158 2.08 14.43 4.62
CA ARG A 158 2.78 13.16 4.29
C ARG A 158 2.30 12.48 3.02
N ALA A 159 1.27 13.03 2.37
CA ALA A 159 0.74 12.49 1.12
C ALA A 159 1.58 12.90 -0.09
N GLN A 160 1.81 11.96 -1.00
CA GLN A 160 2.52 12.16 -2.25
C GLN A 160 1.80 11.43 -3.39
N LEU A 161 1.85 11.98 -4.60
CA LEU A 161 1.22 11.39 -5.78
C LEU A 161 2.11 10.35 -6.45
N VAL A 162 1.50 9.24 -6.82
CA VAL A 162 2.05 8.25 -7.75
C VAL A 162 1.24 8.33 -9.04
N LEU A 163 1.78 8.95 -10.08
CA LEU A 163 1.10 9.11 -11.36
C LEU A 163 1.25 7.85 -12.20
N VAL A 164 0.14 7.33 -12.72
CA VAL A 164 0.13 6.14 -13.59
C VAL A 164 -0.20 6.53 -15.01
N GLY A 165 0.64 6.09 -15.94
CA GLY A 165 0.54 6.41 -17.36
C GLY A 165 1.18 7.76 -17.69
N GLU A 166 0.90 8.24 -18.89
CA GLU A 166 1.37 9.54 -19.37
C GLU A 166 0.40 10.63 -18.89
N PRO A 167 0.85 11.59 -18.05
CA PRO A 167 -0.02 12.64 -17.55
C PRO A 167 -0.26 13.69 -18.65
N ALA A 168 -1.43 14.33 -18.61
CA ALA A 168 -1.77 15.41 -19.53
C ALA A 168 -1.02 16.73 -19.24
N TYR A 169 -0.44 16.85 -18.05
CA TYR A 169 0.27 18.04 -17.55
C TYR A 169 1.62 17.62 -16.95
N ARG A 170 2.53 18.59 -16.84
CA ARG A 170 3.83 18.33 -16.20
C ARG A 170 3.66 18.02 -14.71
N PRO A 171 4.49 17.14 -14.14
CA PRO A 171 4.40 16.77 -12.72
C PRO A 171 4.41 17.96 -11.77
N GLU A 172 5.17 19.02 -12.09
CA GLU A 172 5.28 20.23 -11.30
C GLU A 172 3.98 21.04 -11.31
N GLU A 173 3.29 21.09 -12.45
CA GLU A 173 1.98 21.76 -12.61
C GLU A 173 0.90 21.00 -11.83
N ILE A 174 0.94 19.66 -11.89
CA ILE A 174 0.05 18.80 -11.13
C ILE A 174 0.27 19.03 -9.64
N ALA A 175 1.52 18.99 -9.17
CA ALA A 175 1.84 19.20 -7.77
C ALA A 175 1.38 20.56 -7.25
N ALA A 176 1.61 21.62 -8.02
CA ALA A 176 1.17 22.97 -7.66
C ALA A 176 -0.36 23.11 -7.60
N THR A 177 -1.08 22.41 -8.48
CA THR A 177 -2.55 22.50 -8.56
C THR A 177 -3.23 21.64 -7.49
N VAL A 178 -2.72 20.42 -7.26
CA VAL A 178 -3.30 19.45 -6.30
C VAL A 178 -2.85 19.75 -4.87
N GLY A 179 -1.71 20.43 -4.69
CA GLY A 179 -1.12 20.71 -3.37
C GLY A 179 -0.36 19.53 -2.79
N LEU A 180 -0.07 18.49 -3.59
CA LEU A 180 0.68 17.31 -3.18
C LEU A 180 1.87 17.08 -4.11
N PRO A 181 3.08 16.78 -3.58
CA PRO A 181 4.22 16.49 -4.41
C PRO A 181 4.04 15.21 -5.22
N VAL A 182 4.59 15.19 -6.45
CA VAL A 182 4.65 13.98 -7.27
C VAL A 182 5.90 13.20 -6.88
N ALA A 183 5.70 12.04 -6.25
CA ALA A 183 6.79 11.16 -5.82
C ALA A 183 7.39 10.40 -7.00
N VAL A 184 6.56 9.93 -7.91
CA VAL A 184 6.99 9.13 -9.06
C VAL A 184 5.92 9.08 -10.15
N GLN A 185 6.38 8.91 -11.39
CA GLN A 185 5.55 8.57 -12.54
C GLN A 185 5.84 7.13 -12.97
N LEU A 186 4.79 6.31 -13.05
CA LEU A 186 4.82 4.93 -13.46
C LEU A 186 4.34 4.81 -14.91
N GLN A 187 5.08 4.13 -15.74
CA GLN A 187 4.56 3.69 -17.03
C GLN A 187 3.55 2.56 -16.86
N TRP A 188 2.60 2.45 -17.78
CA TRP A 188 1.67 1.34 -17.82
C TRP A 188 2.44 0.02 -18.06
N ASP A 189 2.43 -0.87 -17.07
CA ASP A 189 3.20 -2.12 -17.11
C ASP A 189 2.29 -3.33 -16.90
N ARG A 190 1.71 -3.77 -18.03
CA ARG A 190 0.86 -4.96 -18.05
C ARG A 190 1.59 -6.21 -17.60
N HIS A 191 2.89 -6.35 -17.96
CA HIS A 191 3.65 -7.54 -17.60
C HIS A 191 3.81 -7.71 -16.09
N SER A 192 4.21 -6.66 -15.39
CA SER A 192 4.33 -6.69 -13.94
C SER A 192 2.97 -6.86 -13.25
N ALA A 193 1.91 -6.24 -13.78
CA ALA A 193 0.56 -6.41 -13.28
C ALA A 193 0.09 -7.88 -13.39
N GLU A 194 0.32 -8.53 -14.52
CA GLU A 194 0.01 -9.96 -14.73
C GLU A 194 0.80 -10.89 -13.79
N VAL A 195 2.07 -10.57 -13.49
CA VAL A 195 2.88 -11.32 -12.53
C VAL A 195 2.34 -11.18 -11.12
N ILE A 196 1.99 -9.96 -10.71
CA ILE A 196 1.44 -9.66 -9.38
C ILE A 196 0.04 -10.26 -9.22
N ALA A 197 -0.78 -10.24 -10.28
CA ALA A 197 -2.10 -10.87 -10.29
C ALA A 197 -2.07 -12.42 -10.45
N GLY A 198 -0.89 -13.04 -10.50
CA GLY A 198 -0.75 -14.50 -10.62
C GLY A 198 -1.12 -15.08 -11.98
N THR A 199 -1.54 -14.26 -12.96
CA THR A 199 -1.90 -14.72 -14.31
C THR A 199 -0.70 -14.98 -15.21
N ARG A 200 0.50 -14.57 -14.75
CA ARG A 200 1.78 -14.82 -15.43
C ARG A 200 2.83 -15.26 -14.42
N ARG A 201 3.60 -16.29 -14.80
CA ARG A 201 4.71 -16.77 -13.96
C ARG A 201 5.80 -15.70 -13.81
N ALA A 202 6.21 -15.43 -12.58
CA ALA A 202 7.33 -14.54 -12.26
C ALA A 202 8.65 -15.09 -12.85
N ARG A 203 9.31 -14.29 -13.69
CA ARG A 203 10.67 -14.59 -14.16
C ARG A 203 11.69 -14.02 -13.17
N ARG A 204 12.90 -14.59 -13.13
CA ARG A 204 13.95 -14.21 -12.17
C ARG A 204 14.26 -12.69 -12.14
N ALA A 205 14.08 -12.00 -13.25
CA ALA A 205 14.38 -10.57 -13.40
C ALA A 205 13.16 -9.63 -13.29
N TRP A 206 11.95 -10.14 -13.02
CA TRP A 206 10.73 -9.33 -13.06
C TRP A 206 10.79 -8.10 -12.13
N LYS A 207 11.48 -8.21 -10.99
CA LYS A 207 11.67 -7.12 -10.01
C LYS A 207 12.64 -6.02 -10.47
N ARG A 208 13.31 -6.17 -11.63
CA ARG A 208 14.37 -5.28 -12.11
C ARG A 208 13.97 -4.42 -13.31
N VAL A 209 12.78 -4.60 -13.83
CA VAL A 209 12.30 -3.92 -15.05
C VAL A 209 10.92 -3.32 -14.82
N GLY A 210 10.52 -2.36 -15.64
CA GLY A 210 9.19 -1.76 -15.63
C GLY A 210 8.80 -1.10 -14.32
N MET A 211 7.55 -1.26 -13.91
CA MET A 211 7.00 -0.68 -12.68
C MET A 211 7.79 -1.08 -11.42
N PRO A 212 8.23 -2.34 -11.21
CA PRO A 212 9.05 -2.69 -10.04
C PRO A 212 10.39 -1.94 -10.00
N ALA A 213 11.05 -1.72 -11.14
CA ALA A 213 12.30 -0.94 -11.17
C ALA A 213 12.05 0.51 -10.73
N THR A 214 10.98 1.11 -11.20
CA THR A 214 10.57 2.47 -10.82
C THR A 214 10.17 2.52 -9.35
N ALA A 215 9.40 1.55 -8.85
CA ALA A 215 9.05 1.41 -7.43
C ALA A 215 10.30 1.27 -6.54
N ARG A 216 11.35 0.57 -7.01
CA ARG A 216 12.63 0.47 -6.29
C ARG A 216 13.32 1.82 -6.16
N THR A 217 13.31 2.65 -7.18
CA THR A 217 13.88 4.00 -7.13
C THR A 217 13.17 4.84 -6.07
N LEU A 218 11.84 4.80 -6.04
CA LEU A 218 11.06 5.46 -5.00
C LEU A 218 11.39 4.91 -3.61
N ALA A 219 11.43 3.58 -3.46
CA ALA A 219 11.76 2.94 -2.18
C ALA A 219 13.14 3.36 -1.64
N LEU A 220 14.14 3.51 -2.52
CA LEU A 220 15.47 4.02 -2.16
C LEU A 220 15.43 5.48 -1.68
N THR A 221 14.56 6.31 -2.24
CA THR A 221 14.36 7.69 -1.79
C THR A 221 13.68 7.72 -0.43
N LEU A 222 12.59 6.97 -0.27
CA LEU A 222 11.85 6.89 1.00
C LEU A 222 12.71 6.33 2.14
N ALA A 223 13.50 5.29 1.88
CA ALA A 223 14.38 4.68 2.89
C ALA A 223 15.51 5.59 3.38
N LYS A 224 15.85 6.65 2.63
CA LYS A 224 16.85 7.65 3.02
C LYS A 224 16.25 8.82 3.81
N THR A 225 14.93 8.99 3.78
CA THR A 225 14.25 10.03 4.54
C THR A 225 14.33 9.66 6.02
N PRO A 226 14.94 10.51 6.89
CA PRO A 226 14.99 10.24 8.32
C PRO A 226 13.56 10.05 8.85
N GLU A 227 13.39 9.08 9.76
CA GLU A 227 12.13 9.00 10.50
C GLU A 227 11.83 10.36 11.13
N PRO A 228 10.61 10.90 11.01
CA PRO A 228 10.26 12.16 11.64
C PRO A 228 10.52 12.04 13.14
N GLN A 229 11.54 12.78 13.63
CA GLN A 229 11.93 12.80 15.03
C GLN A 229 10.75 13.30 15.86
N GLY A 230 10.27 12.45 16.77
CA GLY A 230 9.46 12.87 17.92
C GLY A 230 8.04 13.32 17.57
N ARG A 231 7.19 12.42 17.12
CA ARG A 231 5.76 12.57 17.42
C ARG A 231 5.53 12.04 18.83
N ASP A 232 5.29 12.97 19.75
CA ASP A 232 4.70 12.68 21.06
C ASP A 232 3.36 12.01 20.78
N ARG A 233 3.37 10.68 20.75
CA ARG A 233 2.17 9.87 20.57
C ARG A 233 1.43 9.89 21.91
N ARG A 234 0.63 10.95 22.09
CA ARG A 234 -0.36 11.02 23.17
C ARG A 234 -1.65 10.38 22.74
#